data_42ccb2b7afba6008fc42b96b63908d41
#
_entry.id   42ccb2b7afba6008fc42b96b63908d41
#
_cell.length_a   1.000
_cell.length_b   1.000
_cell.length_c   1.000
_cell.angle_alpha   90.00
_cell.angle_beta   90.00
_cell.angle_gamma   90.00
#
_symmetry.space_group_name_H-M   'P 1'
#
loop_
_entity.id
_entity.type
_entity.pdbx_description
1 polymer ?
#
loop_
_entity_poly.entity_id
_entity_poly.type
_entity_poly.pdbx_seq_one_letter_code
_entity_poly.pdbx_strand_id
1 'polypeptide(L)'
;MNLDKDNIKKIAMLISFAILFSWVINNAAMFLFVLRYLFGLISPFVIGAGIAFVVNAPMKGIEKGISRISEHKGFGFLKKINRMLSIILTFVLIIVLILAVFLLIIPELGRTALIWIDNMQPVFERWQDKAIRLAKDYPDLEEQIRNIDINWTNLSQKAVGFLSAGAGSMVKSTVNVATTVVNTIVNVVLALIFAIYVLSQKEKLKRQFKKLLYAYGKKNRVNWILDVMRLSNRTFSNFVTGQFLEACILGGMFFVAMSIFGIPYAIVVSVVIVVTALIPMVGAFIGCIFGVILIAMVNPMKALWFVILFLILQQIEGNIIYPRVVGNSVGLPAIWVLVAITLGGNMMGVVGMILFIPLASVIYTILGKAVNDRVRKKGIKVE
;
A
#
# COMPACT_ATOMS: atom_id res chain seq x y z
N MET A 1 -55.61 -8.57 -24.42
CA MET A 1 -54.14 -8.71 -24.14
C MET A 1 -53.72 -10.05 -24.71
N ASN A 2 -53.13 -10.06 -25.91
CA ASN A 2 -52.69 -11.31 -26.52
C ASN A 2 -51.49 -11.83 -25.72
N LEU A 3 -51.71 -12.95 -25.05
CA LEU A 3 -50.67 -13.68 -24.29
C LEU A 3 -49.79 -14.47 -25.28
N ASP A 4 -49.00 -13.75 -26.04
CA ASP A 4 -47.99 -14.37 -26.88
C ASP A 4 -46.86 -14.95 -25.99
N LYS A 5 -46.25 -16.06 -26.42
CA LYS A 5 -45.20 -16.77 -25.62
C LYS A 5 -44.10 -15.83 -25.14
N ASP A 6 -43.76 -14.80 -25.92
CA ASP A 6 -42.77 -13.79 -25.55
C ASP A 6 -43.27 -12.85 -24.44
N ASN A 7 -44.54 -12.51 -24.40
CA ASN A 7 -45.14 -11.69 -23.35
C ASN A 7 -45.27 -12.48 -22.04
N ILE A 8 -45.65 -13.76 -22.11
CA ILE A 8 -45.66 -14.65 -20.93
C ILE A 8 -44.27 -14.77 -20.32
N LYS A 9 -43.22 -14.93 -21.14
CA LYS A 9 -41.83 -15.00 -20.66
C LYS A 9 -41.36 -13.71 -20.00
N LYS A 10 -41.75 -12.54 -20.56
CA LYS A 10 -41.45 -11.23 -19.97
C LYS A 10 -42.17 -11.01 -18.63
N ILE A 11 -43.44 -11.40 -18.54
CA ILE A 11 -44.23 -11.29 -17.30
C ILE A 11 -43.70 -12.25 -16.24
N ALA A 12 -43.40 -13.50 -16.60
CA ALA A 12 -42.75 -14.44 -15.68
C ALA A 12 -41.41 -13.95 -15.16
N MET A 13 -40.60 -13.33 -16.03
CA MET A 13 -39.31 -12.72 -15.62
C MET A 13 -39.51 -11.53 -14.67
N LEU A 14 -40.53 -10.68 -14.92
CA LEU A 14 -40.87 -9.55 -14.03
C LEU A 14 -41.38 -10.03 -12.67
N ILE A 15 -42.24 -11.03 -12.64
CA ILE A 15 -42.75 -11.62 -11.39
C ILE A 15 -41.61 -12.28 -10.60
N SER A 16 -40.76 -13.06 -11.27
CA SER A 16 -39.59 -13.68 -10.65
C SER A 16 -38.63 -12.63 -10.08
N PHE A 17 -38.42 -11.54 -10.81
CA PHE A 17 -37.59 -10.41 -10.32
C PHE A 17 -38.24 -9.74 -9.11
N ALA A 18 -39.55 -9.47 -9.14
CA ALA A 18 -40.27 -8.86 -8.01
C ALA A 18 -40.23 -9.74 -6.74
N ILE A 19 -40.39 -11.06 -6.90
CA ILE A 19 -40.31 -12.02 -5.79
C ILE A 19 -38.90 -12.06 -5.22
N LEU A 20 -37.86 -12.16 -6.06
CA LEU A 20 -36.47 -12.14 -5.66
C LEU A 20 -36.09 -10.82 -4.95
N PHE A 21 -36.54 -9.70 -5.52
CA PHE A 21 -36.29 -8.38 -4.96
C PHE A 21 -36.94 -8.17 -3.59
N SER A 22 -38.22 -8.59 -3.47
CA SER A 22 -38.94 -8.59 -2.21
C SER A 22 -38.26 -9.48 -1.15
N TRP A 23 -37.82 -10.68 -1.56
CA TRP A 23 -37.10 -11.58 -0.66
C TRP A 23 -35.77 -10.99 -0.17
N VAL A 24 -34.99 -10.36 -1.07
CA VAL A 24 -33.73 -9.69 -0.73
C VAL A 24 -33.96 -8.55 0.26
N ILE A 25 -34.99 -7.74 0.07
CA ILE A 25 -35.31 -6.63 1.00
C ILE A 25 -35.72 -7.17 2.36
N ASN A 26 -36.61 -8.16 2.40
CA ASN A 26 -37.06 -8.75 3.65
C ASN A 26 -35.98 -9.54 4.40
N ASN A 27 -34.99 -10.06 3.69
CA ASN A 27 -33.87 -10.82 4.26
C ASN A 27 -32.51 -10.12 4.00
N ALA A 28 -32.47 -8.79 4.05
CA ALA A 28 -31.28 -8.01 3.72
C ALA A 28 -30.07 -8.42 4.56
N ALA A 29 -30.25 -8.69 5.85
CA ALA A 29 -29.18 -9.14 6.73
C ALA A 29 -28.58 -10.49 6.29
N MET A 30 -29.42 -11.46 5.93
CA MET A 30 -29.00 -12.77 5.44
C MET A 30 -28.31 -12.65 4.05
N PHE A 31 -28.86 -11.82 3.17
CA PHE A 31 -28.27 -11.55 1.88
C PHE A 31 -26.87 -10.92 1.99
N LEU A 32 -26.72 -9.91 2.86
CA LEU A 32 -25.44 -9.28 3.15
C LEU A 32 -24.44 -10.25 3.79
N PHE A 33 -24.93 -11.15 4.68
CA PHE A 33 -24.10 -12.20 5.27
C PHE A 33 -23.55 -13.15 4.19
N VAL A 34 -24.41 -13.63 3.28
CA VAL A 34 -23.99 -14.50 2.17
C VAL A 34 -23.00 -13.80 1.26
N LEU A 35 -23.26 -12.53 0.91
CA LEU A 35 -22.31 -11.73 0.12
C LEU A 35 -20.98 -11.60 0.82
N ARG A 36 -20.96 -11.24 2.12
CA ARG A 36 -19.73 -11.12 2.90
C ARG A 36 -18.96 -12.44 2.97
N TYR A 37 -19.66 -13.55 3.12
CA TYR A 37 -19.08 -14.89 3.11
C TYR A 37 -18.42 -15.22 1.75
N LEU A 38 -19.13 -14.96 0.63
CA LEU A 38 -18.59 -15.16 -0.71
C LEU A 38 -17.38 -14.27 -0.99
N PHE A 39 -17.43 -12.99 -0.58
CA PHE A 39 -16.28 -12.10 -0.67
C PHE A 39 -15.10 -12.60 0.17
N GLY A 40 -15.35 -13.15 1.36
CA GLY A 40 -14.33 -13.78 2.20
C GLY A 40 -13.62 -14.93 1.49
N LEU A 41 -14.37 -15.80 0.83
CA LEU A 41 -13.83 -16.95 0.05
C LEU A 41 -12.98 -16.50 -1.15
N ILE A 42 -13.35 -15.41 -1.79
CA ILE A 42 -12.66 -14.90 -2.99
C ILE A 42 -11.46 -14.02 -2.60
N SER A 43 -11.48 -13.44 -1.40
CA SER A 43 -10.48 -12.50 -0.90
C SER A 43 -9.02 -12.94 -1.10
N PRO A 44 -8.59 -14.18 -0.76
CA PRO A 44 -7.20 -14.60 -0.94
C PRO A 44 -6.78 -14.58 -2.42
N PHE A 45 -7.68 -14.90 -3.33
CA PHE A 45 -7.40 -14.89 -4.78
C PHE A 45 -7.30 -13.47 -5.33
N VAL A 46 -8.16 -12.55 -4.86
CA VAL A 46 -8.09 -11.13 -5.23
C VAL A 46 -6.79 -10.50 -4.69
N ILE A 47 -6.44 -10.77 -3.43
CA ILE A 47 -5.19 -10.33 -2.82
C ILE A 47 -3.99 -10.94 -3.59
N GLY A 48 -4.03 -12.25 -3.88
CA GLY A 48 -2.98 -12.92 -4.64
C GLY A 48 -2.81 -12.38 -6.05
N ALA A 49 -3.91 -12.03 -6.74
CA ALA A 49 -3.85 -11.35 -8.04
C ALA A 49 -3.23 -9.95 -7.91
N GLY A 50 -3.56 -9.20 -6.86
CA GLY A 50 -2.95 -7.91 -6.54
C GLY A 50 -1.45 -8.04 -6.27
N ILE A 51 -1.03 -9.00 -5.44
CA ILE A 51 0.38 -9.31 -5.18
C ILE A 51 1.09 -9.67 -6.49
N ALA A 52 0.53 -10.58 -7.30
CA ALA A 52 1.10 -10.97 -8.58
C ALA A 52 1.29 -9.76 -9.50
N PHE A 53 0.36 -8.83 -9.46
CA PHE A 53 0.41 -7.63 -10.26
C PHE A 53 1.54 -6.69 -9.82
N VAL A 54 1.65 -6.41 -8.52
CA VAL A 54 2.72 -5.57 -7.94
C VAL A 54 4.09 -6.21 -8.16
N VAL A 55 4.24 -7.50 -7.84
CA VAL A 55 5.48 -8.26 -7.98
C VAL A 55 5.94 -8.40 -9.44
N ASN A 56 5.01 -8.37 -10.39
CA ASN A 56 5.34 -8.46 -11.83
C ASN A 56 6.21 -7.29 -12.32
N ALA A 57 6.17 -6.12 -11.66
CA ALA A 57 6.98 -4.97 -12.04
C ALA A 57 8.49 -5.20 -11.77
N PRO A 58 8.95 -5.47 -10.54
CA PRO A 58 10.35 -5.79 -10.25
C PRO A 58 10.79 -7.10 -10.93
N MET A 59 9.90 -8.10 -11.01
CA MET A 59 10.17 -9.37 -11.70
C MET A 59 10.58 -9.17 -13.16
N LYS A 60 9.92 -8.28 -13.91
CA LYS A 60 10.31 -7.97 -15.30
C LYS A 60 11.70 -7.35 -15.40
N GLY A 61 12.10 -6.56 -14.42
CA GLY A 61 13.46 -6.00 -14.35
C GLY A 61 14.50 -7.12 -14.21
N ILE A 62 14.28 -8.03 -13.27
CA ILE A 62 15.13 -9.20 -13.01
C ILE A 62 15.14 -10.14 -14.24
N GLU A 63 13.98 -10.43 -14.83
CA GLU A 63 13.83 -11.28 -16.01
C GLU A 63 14.64 -10.74 -17.19
N LYS A 64 14.63 -9.41 -17.43
CA LYS A 64 15.45 -8.75 -18.44
C LYS A 64 16.95 -8.82 -18.12
N GLY A 65 17.33 -8.67 -16.85
CA GLY A 65 18.71 -8.81 -16.40
C GLY A 65 19.26 -10.21 -16.66
N ILE A 66 18.52 -11.23 -16.28
CA ILE A 66 18.90 -12.63 -16.51
C ILE A 66 18.95 -12.96 -18.01
N SER A 67 17.99 -12.45 -18.81
CA SER A 67 18.00 -12.70 -20.26
C SER A 67 19.23 -12.10 -20.94
N ARG A 68 19.67 -10.89 -20.57
CA ARG A 68 20.91 -10.28 -21.10
C ARG A 68 22.17 -11.11 -20.77
N ILE A 69 22.24 -11.65 -19.54
CA ILE A 69 23.36 -12.52 -19.12
C ILE A 69 23.33 -13.84 -19.90
N SER A 70 22.15 -14.39 -20.14
CA SER A 70 21.92 -15.64 -20.85
C SER A 70 22.31 -15.55 -22.34
N GLU A 71 22.08 -14.40 -22.96
CA GLU A 71 22.46 -14.14 -24.36
C GLU A 71 23.98 -14.05 -24.56
N HIS A 72 24.73 -13.54 -23.54
CA HIS A 72 26.19 -13.35 -23.62
C HIS A 72 27.04 -14.60 -23.37
N LYS A 73 26.50 -15.66 -22.73
CA LYS A 73 27.28 -16.82 -22.25
C LYS A 73 26.79 -18.20 -22.72
N GLY A 74 25.95 -18.29 -23.75
CA GLY A 74 25.55 -19.60 -24.33
C GLY A 74 24.71 -20.51 -23.41
N PHE A 75 24.19 -20.00 -22.28
CA PHE A 75 23.39 -20.75 -21.32
C PHE A 75 21.92 -20.89 -21.79
N GLY A 76 21.68 -21.67 -22.87
CA GLY A 76 20.34 -21.94 -23.39
C GLY A 76 19.36 -22.56 -22.37
N PHE A 77 19.87 -23.28 -21.37
CA PHE A 77 19.09 -23.83 -20.27
C PHE A 77 18.46 -22.75 -19.38
N LEU A 78 19.18 -21.65 -19.12
CA LEU A 78 18.67 -20.50 -18.35
C LEU A 78 17.46 -19.85 -19.02
N LYS A 79 17.35 -19.88 -20.35
CA LYS A 79 16.22 -19.33 -21.08
C LYS A 79 14.90 -20.05 -20.77
N LYS A 80 14.96 -21.37 -20.50
CA LYS A 80 13.77 -22.18 -20.16
C LYS A 80 13.35 -21.99 -18.71
N ILE A 81 14.29 -21.70 -17.81
CA ILE A 81 14.05 -21.54 -16.36
C ILE A 81 14.00 -20.05 -15.96
N ASN A 82 14.38 -19.13 -16.84
CA ASN A 82 14.48 -17.69 -16.56
C ASN A 82 13.26 -17.14 -15.80
N ARG A 83 12.06 -17.52 -16.20
CA ARG A 83 10.83 -17.03 -15.58
C ARG A 83 10.64 -17.55 -14.15
N MET A 84 10.86 -18.86 -13.92
CA MET A 84 10.77 -19.44 -12.57
C MET A 84 11.83 -18.83 -11.65
N LEU A 85 13.07 -18.71 -12.15
CA LEU A 85 14.17 -18.09 -11.42
C LEU A 85 13.88 -16.62 -11.10
N SER A 86 13.33 -15.85 -12.04
CA SER A 86 12.94 -14.45 -11.81
C SER A 86 11.84 -14.32 -10.78
N ILE A 87 10.85 -15.22 -10.76
CA ILE A 87 9.80 -15.25 -9.73
C ILE A 87 10.42 -15.50 -8.36
N ILE A 88 11.21 -16.58 -8.23
CA ILE A 88 11.85 -16.96 -6.96
C ILE A 88 12.74 -15.81 -6.46
N LEU A 89 13.60 -15.27 -7.31
CA LEU A 89 14.52 -14.20 -6.94
C LEU A 89 13.78 -12.92 -6.51
N THR A 90 12.65 -12.62 -7.16
CA THR A 90 11.82 -11.46 -6.79
C THR A 90 11.16 -11.66 -5.42
N PHE A 91 10.60 -12.84 -5.16
CA PHE A 91 10.02 -13.15 -3.85
C PHE A 91 11.08 -13.18 -2.75
N VAL A 92 12.25 -13.78 -3.01
CA VAL A 92 13.38 -13.73 -2.08
C VAL A 92 13.81 -12.30 -1.80
N LEU A 93 13.93 -11.45 -2.82
CA LEU A 93 14.27 -10.04 -2.66
C LEU A 93 13.26 -9.32 -1.77
N ILE A 94 11.96 -9.52 -1.99
CA ILE A 94 10.90 -8.91 -1.18
C ILE A 94 10.96 -9.43 0.27
N ILE A 95 11.14 -10.72 0.47
CA ILE A 95 11.26 -11.33 1.81
C ILE A 95 12.49 -10.76 2.53
N VAL A 96 13.64 -10.69 1.85
CA VAL A 96 14.88 -10.11 2.41
C VAL A 96 14.66 -8.64 2.77
N LEU A 97 13.97 -7.87 1.92
CA LEU A 97 13.64 -6.47 2.21
C LEU A 97 12.77 -6.35 3.47
N ILE A 98 11.70 -7.17 3.56
CA ILE A 98 10.81 -7.19 4.72
C ILE A 98 11.58 -7.59 5.99
N LEU A 99 12.39 -8.64 5.91
CA LEU A 99 13.22 -9.09 7.04
C LEU A 99 14.24 -8.02 7.46
N ALA A 100 14.88 -7.35 6.51
CA ALA A 100 15.80 -6.25 6.79
C ALA A 100 15.09 -5.12 7.54
N VAL A 101 13.88 -4.74 7.10
CA VAL A 101 13.06 -3.76 7.80
C VAL A 101 12.76 -4.19 9.24
N PHE A 102 12.29 -5.43 9.43
CA PHE A 102 12.00 -5.95 10.77
C PHE A 102 13.24 -6.02 11.66
N LEU A 103 14.35 -6.56 11.15
CA LEU A 103 15.58 -6.74 11.92
C LEU A 103 16.32 -5.43 12.22
N LEU A 104 16.17 -4.41 11.40
CA LEU A 104 16.79 -3.09 11.63
C LEU A 104 15.90 -2.19 12.49
N ILE A 105 14.60 -2.18 12.25
CA ILE A 105 13.68 -1.22 12.87
C ILE A 105 13.24 -1.68 14.26
N ILE A 106 12.83 -2.94 14.43
CA ILE A 106 12.26 -3.40 15.70
C ILE A 106 13.26 -3.31 16.87
N PRO A 107 14.52 -3.82 16.74
CA PRO A 107 15.50 -3.68 17.82
C PRO A 107 15.83 -2.22 18.14
N GLU A 108 15.93 -1.38 17.09
CA GLU A 108 16.27 0.03 17.28
C GLU A 108 15.14 0.82 17.93
N LEU A 109 13.88 0.56 17.55
CA LEU A 109 12.72 1.11 18.25
C LEU A 109 12.71 0.74 19.72
N GLY A 110 13.03 -0.52 20.00
CA GLY A 110 13.05 -1.01 21.35
C GLY A 110 14.08 -0.37 22.23
N ARG A 111 15.29 -0.39 21.75
CA ARG A 111 16.42 0.25 22.43
C ARG A 111 16.16 1.73 22.66
N THR A 112 15.64 2.42 21.65
CA THR A 112 15.38 3.85 21.71
C THR A 112 14.20 4.17 22.63
N ALA A 113 13.14 3.36 22.65
CA ALA A 113 12.01 3.52 23.56
C ALA A 113 12.44 3.41 25.04
N LEU A 114 13.31 2.46 25.37
CA LEU A 114 13.85 2.33 26.73
C LEU A 114 14.68 3.54 27.13
N ILE A 115 15.62 3.98 26.27
CA ILE A 115 16.43 5.18 26.51
C ILE A 115 15.52 6.41 26.69
N TRP A 116 14.43 6.48 25.95
CA TRP A 116 13.50 7.60 26.04
C TRP A 116 12.74 7.63 27.36
N ILE A 117 12.23 6.49 27.80
CA ILE A 117 11.52 6.36 29.09
C ILE A 117 12.44 6.79 30.24
N ASP A 118 13.68 6.30 30.24
CA ASP A 118 14.66 6.63 31.27
C ASP A 118 15.05 8.11 31.27
N ASN A 119 15.16 8.74 30.10
CA ASN A 119 15.52 10.16 29.99
C ASN A 119 14.32 11.11 30.12
N MET A 120 13.11 10.66 29.87
CA MET A 120 11.91 11.51 29.95
C MET A 120 11.45 11.75 31.38
N GLN A 121 11.68 10.83 32.30
CA GLN A 121 11.32 11.00 33.70
C GLN A 121 11.91 12.30 34.29
N PRO A 122 13.27 12.54 34.25
CA PRO A 122 13.85 13.75 34.80
C PRO A 122 13.54 15.03 33.99
N VAL A 123 13.17 14.88 32.73
CA VAL A 123 12.69 16.01 31.91
C VAL A 123 11.27 16.39 32.31
N PHE A 124 10.39 15.41 32.48
CA PHE A 124 9.02 15.63 32.93
C PHE A 124 8.95 16.28 34.31
N GLU A 125 9.73 15.77 35.26
CA GLU A 125 9.83 16.35 36.62
C GLU A 125 10.25 17.82 36.57
N ARG A 126 11.29 18.17 35.76
CA ARG A 126 11.71 19.56 35.54
C ARG A 126 10.64 20.45 34.93
N TRP A 127 9.85 19.91 33.99
CA TRP A 127 8.76 20.64 33.35
C TRP A 127 7.58 20.83 34.31
N GLN A 128 7.26 19.80 35.10
CA GLN A 128 6.26 19.84 36.16
C GLN A 128 6.62 20.89 37.20
N ASP A 129 7.86 20.92 37.68
CA ASP A 129 8.35 21.95 38.61
C ASP A 129 8.24 23.36 38.05
N LYS A 130 8.62 23.56 36.76
CA LYS A 130 8.44 24.87 36.11
C LYS A 130 6.98 25.26 36.00
N ALA A 131 6.10 24.34 35.62
CA ALA A 131 4.67 24.57 35.49
C ALA A 131 4.05 24.91 36.84
N ILE A 132 4.43 24.21 37.93
CA ILE A 132 4.03 24.52 39.31
C ILE A 132 4.47 25.93 39.71
N ARG A 133 5.70 26.31 39.39
CA ARG A 133 6.19 27.70 39.70
C ARG A 133 5.42 28.78 38.95
N LEU A 134 5.02 28.51 37.72
CA LEU A 134 4.21 29.44 36.91
C LEU A 134 2.74 29.47 37.36
N ALA A 135 2.24 28.39 37.91
CA ALA A 135 0.86 28.25 38.42
C ALA A 135 0.70 28.70 39.88
N LYS A 136 1.73 29.22 40.51
CA LYS A 136 1.77 29.59 41.94
C LYS A 136 0.66 30.55 42.38
N ASP A 137 0.16 31.39 41.47
CA ASP A 137 -0.93 32.32 41.69
C ASP A 137 -2.33 31.71 41.48
N TYR A 138 -2.39 30.42 41.10
CA TYR A 138 -3.62 29.68 40.80
C TYR A 138 -3.61 28.33 41.52
N PRO A 139 -4.09 28.24 42.79
CA PRO A 139 -3.99 27.03 43.63
C PRO A 139 -4.61 25.78 43.00
N ASP A 140 -5.74 25.92 42.33
CA ASP A 140 -6.45 24.79 41.65
C ASP A 140 -5.63 24.19 40.50
N LEU A 141 -4.90 25.04 39.78
CA LEU A 141 -4.01 24.59 38.68
C LEU A 141 -2.73 23.95 39.23
N GLU A 142 -2.19 24.50 40.31
CA GLU A 142 -1.02 23.93 40.99
C GLU A 142 -1.30 22.49 41.45
N GLU A 143 -2.45 22.28 42.09
CA GLU A 143 -2.88 20.96 42.60
C GLU A 143 -3.10 19.95 41.44
N GLN A 144 -3.75 20.39 40.36
CA GLN A 144 -3.93 19.55 39.16
C GLN A 144 -2.60 19.14 38.52
N ILE A 145 -1.64 20.06 38.38
CA ILE A 145 -0.33 19.79 37.81
C ILE A 145 0.48 18.86 38.71
N ARG A 146 0.40 19.03 40.02
CA ARG A 146 1.08 18.19 41.02
C ARG A 146 0.55 16.77 41.02
N ASN A 147 -0.75 16.58 40.75
CA ASN A 147 -1.41 15.28 40.73
C ASN A 147 -1.24 14.52 39.40
N ILE A 148 -0.53 15.07 38.42
CA ILE A 148 -0.14 14.34 37.20
C ILE A 148 0.99 13.37 37.57
N ASP A 149 0.63 12.13 37.89
CA ASP A 149 1.59 11.05 38.14
C ASP A 149 1.65 10.12 36.91
N ILE A 150 2.81 10.08 36.28
CA ILE A 150 3.09 9.17 35.16
C ILE A 150 3.81 7.96 35.72
N ASN A 151 3.17 6.82 35.66
CA ASN A 151 3.80 5.56 36.07
C ASN A 151 4.83 5.08 35.03
N TRP A 152 6.03 5.62 35.14
CA TRP A 152 7.17 5.34 34.24
C TRP A 152 7.54 3.84 34.24
N THR A 153 7.42 3.17 35.40
CA THR A 153 7.69 1.74 35.53
C THR A 153 6.68 0.90 34.70
N ASN A 154 5.41 1.25 34.74
CA ASN A 154 4.39 0.58 33.93
C ASN A 154 4.57 0.87 32.44
N LEU A 155 4.99 2.08 32.09
CA LEU A 155 5.28 2.47 30.71
C LEU A 155 6.48 1.70 30.17
N SER A 156 7.57 1.58 30.95
CA SER A 156 8.75 0.80 30.59
C SER A 156 8.43 -0.69 30.45
N GLN A 157 7.64 -1.27 31.38
CA GLN A 157 7.19 -2.65 31.31
C GLN A 157 6.33 -2.91 30.07
N LYS A 158 5.43 -1.98 29.72
CA LYS A 158 4.65 -2.07 28.47
C LYS A 158 5.51 -1.97 27.24
N ALA A 159 6.51 -1.09 27.24
CA ALA A 159 7.47 -0.97 26.13
C ALA A 159 8.31 -2.25 25.96
N VAL A 160 8.89 -2.76 27.07
CA VAL A 160 9.60 -4.06 27.09
C VAL A 160 8.65 -5.19 26.69
N GLY A 161 7.43 -5.19 27.20
CA GLY A 161 6.40 -6.15 26.85
C GLY A 161 6.07 -6.13 25.36
N PHE A 162 5.93 -4.95 24.76
CA PHE A 162 5.71 -4.80 23.32
C PHE A 162 6.89 -5.32 22.49
N LEU A 163 8.12 -5.11 22.96
CA LEU A 163 9.34 -5.56 22.31
C LEU A 163 9.53 -7.09 22.44
N SER A 164 9.30 -7.61 23.63
CA SER A 164 9.34 -9.06 23.88
C SER A 164 8.14 -9.78 23.25
N ALA A 165 6.99 -9.09 23.13
CA ALA A 165 5.80 -9.59 22.45
C ALA A 165 5.99 -9.72 20.94
N GLY A 166 6.79 -8.85 20.33
CA GLY A 166 7.15 -8.96 18.91
C GLY A 166 7.90 -10.24 18.56
N ALA A 167 8.51 -10.91 19.57
CA ALA A 167 9.23 -12.16 19.39
C ALA A 167 8.58 -13.39 20.03
N GLY A 168 7.68 -13.24 21.03
CA GLY A 168 7.24 -14.40 21.80
C GLY A 168 5.83 -14.40 22.41
N SER A 169 5.09 -13.30 22.46
CA SER A 169 3.80 -13.26 23.18
C SER A 169 2.56 -13.46 22.31
N MET A 170 2.70 -13.73 21.01
CA MET A 170 1.59 -14.28 20.22
C MET A 170 1.08 -15.61 20.73
N VAL A 171 1.74 -16.22 21.71
CA VAL A 171 1.43 -17.55 22.22
C VAL A 171 0.45 -17.55 23.42
N LYS A 172 0.21 -16.42 24.08
CA LYS A 172 -0.57 -16.40 25.35
C LYS A 172 -1.98 -15.85 25.32
N SER A 173 -2.50 -15.42 24.17
CA SER A 173 -3.90 -14.96 24.09
C SER A 173 -4.76 -16.00 23.39
N THR A 174 -5.41 -16.84 24.19
CA THR A 174 -6.69 -17.51 23.98
C THR A 174 -7.06 -17.97 22.54
N VAL A 175 -7.64 -19.15 22.42
CA VAL A 175 -8.14 -19.88 21.23
C VAL A 175 -8.66 -19.00 20.07
N ASN A 176 -9.25 -17.85 20.35
CA ASN A 176 -9.74 -16.91 19.32
C ASN A 176 -8.63 -16.18 18.54
N VAL A 177 -7.48 -15.92 19.18
CA VAL A 177 -6.31 -15.33 18.49
C VAL A 177 -5.62 -16.40 17.66
N ALA A 178 -5.51 -17.63 18.17
CA ALA A 178 -4.93 -18.73 17.42
C ALA A 178 -5.70 -19.02 16.13
N THR A 179 -7.02 -19.05 16.14
CA THR A 179 -7.84 -19.24 14.94
C THR A 179 -7.74 -18.06 13.97
N THR A 180 -7.68 -16.83 14.46
CA THR A 180 -7.49 -15.64 13.62
C THR A 180 -6.11 -15.63 12.97
N VAL A 181 -5.06 -15.96 13.71
CA VAL A 181 -3.68 -16.06 13.20
C VAL A 181 -3.56 -17.18 12.17
N VAL A 182 -4.10 -18.38 12.47
CA VAL A 182 -4.10 -19.49 11.52
C VAL A 182 -4.84 -19.12 10.24
N ASN A 183 -6.03 -18.56 10.33
CA ASN A 183 -6.80 -18.14 9.17
C ASN A 183 -6.08 -17.05 8.36
N THR A 184 -5.42 -16.11 9.03
CA THR A 184 -4.62 -15.07 8.34
C THR A 184 -3.42 -15.69 7.63
N ILE A 185 -2.69 -16.59 8.28
CA ILE A 185 -1.55 -17.30 7.67
C ILE A 185 -2.02 -18.11 6.47
N VAL A 186 -3.10 -18.88 6.60
CA VAL A 186 -3.67 -19.69 5.50
C VAL A 186 -4.05 -18.78 4.32
N ASN A 187 -4.72 -17.67 4.58
CA ASN A 187 -5.12 -16.72 3.52
C ASN A 187 -3.91 -16.08 2.84
N VAL A 188 -2.88 -15.71 3.59
CA VAL A 188 -1.63 -15.16 3.03
C VAL A 188 -0.90 -16.21 2.20
N VAL A 189 -0.78 -17.44 2.70
CA VAL A 189 -0.15 -18.54 1.96
C VAL A 189 -0.91 -18.85 0.67
N LEU A 190 -2.24 -18.92 0.73
CA LEU A 190 -3.08 -19.11 -0.47
C LEU A 190 -2.92 -17.97 -1.46
N ALA A 191 -2.88 -16.71 -0.98
CA ALA A 191 -2.67 -15.56 -1.84
C ALA A 191 -1.28 -15.58 -2.50
N LEU A 192 -0.23 -15.96 -1.78
CA LEU A 192 1.13 -16.10 -2.33
C LEU A 192 1.22 -17.23 -3.35
N ILE A 193 0.66 -18.40 -3.05
CA ILE A 193 0.60 -19.52 -3.99
C ILE A 193 -0.13 -19.08 -5.26
N PHE A 194 -1.30 -18.46 -5.11
CA PHE A 194 -2.07 -17.96 -6.25
C PHE A 194 -1.29 -16.92 -7.07
N ALA A 195 -0.58 -15.99 -6.40
CA ALA A 195 0.28 -15.01 -7.06
C ALA A 195 1.37 -15.68 -7.90
N ILE A 196 2.04 -16.69 -7.37
CA ILE A 196 3.06 -17.47 -8.08
C ILE A 196 2.46 -18.17 -9.31
N TYR A 197 1.27 -18.79 -9.17
CA TYR A 197 0.57 -19.43 -10.29
C TYR A 197 0.18 -18.42 -11.38
N VAL A 198 -0.38 -17.28 -10.99
CA VAL A 198 -0.74 -16.21 -11.93
C VAL A 198 0.51 -15.70 -12.66
N LEU A 199 1.59 -15.41 -11.96
CA LEU A 199 2.86 -14.98 -12.56
C LEU A 199 3.44 -16.04 -13.49
N SER A 200 3.41 -17.32 -13.09
CA SER A 200 3.94 -18.42 -13.90
C SER A 200 3.16 -18.64 -15.17
N GLN A 201 1.82 -18.49 -15.12
CA GLN A 201 0.93 -18.81 -16.23
C GLN A 201 0.27 -17.59 -16.90
N LYS A 202 0.77 -16.36 -16.66
CA LYS A 202 0.16 -15.11 -17.14
C LYS A 202 -0.18 -15.13 -18.63
N GLU A 203 0.68 -15.68 -19.48
CA GLU A 203 0.45 -15.72 -20.93
C GLU A 203 -0.64 -16.72 -21.32
N LYS A 204 -0.71 -17.87 -20.62
CA LYS A 204 -1.76 -18.87 -20.82
C LYS A 204 -3.11 -18.32 -20.40
N LEU A 205 -3.18 -17.72 -19.19
CA LEU A 205 -4.39 -17.08 -18.67
C LEU A 205 -4.89 -15.96 -19.59
N LYS A 206 -3.99 -15.09 -20.05
CA LYS A 206 -4.31 -14.01 -21.00
C LYS A 206 -4.90 -14.57 -22.31
N ARG A 207 -4.33 -15.65 -22.84
CA ARG A 207 -4.82 -16.29 -24.06
C ARG A 207 -6.20 -16.94 -23.85
N GLN A 208 -6.40 -17.63 -22.74
CA GLN A 208 -7.68 -18.23 -22.37
C GLN A 208 -8.77 -17.17 -22.21
N PHE A 209 -8.48 -16.10 -21.48
CA PHE A 209 -9.40 -14.98 -21.28
C PHE A 209 -9.76 -14.29 -22.61
N LYS A 210 -8.77 -14.08 -23.48
CA LYS A 210 -8.99 -13.52 -24.82
C LYS A 210 -9.89 -14.43 -25.66
N LYS A 211 -9.69 -15.76 -25.63
CA LYS A 211 -10.56 -16.73 -26.31
C LYS A 211 -11.98 -16.69 -25.78
N LEU A 212 -12.16 -16.64 -24.47
CA LEU A 212 -13.47 -16.56 -23.83
C LEU A 212 -14.23 -15.31 -24.28
N LEU A 213 -13.56 -14.13 -24.26
CA LEU A 213 -14.18 -12.89 -24.69
C LEU A 213 -14.63 -12.94 -26.16
N TYR A 214 -13.81 -13.49 -27.07
CA TYR A 214 -14.18 -13.60 -28.48
C TYR A 214 -15.25 -14.66 -28.75
N ALA A 215 -15.35 -15.70 -27.91
CA ALA A 215 -16.38 -16.74 -28.08
C ALA A 215 -17.80 -16.21 -27.77
N TYR A 216 -17.93 -15.32 -26.76
CA TYR A 216 -19.25 -14.85 -26.32
C TYR A 216 -19.50 -13.36 -26.62
N GLY A 217 -18.50 -12.60 -26.99
CA GLY A 217 -18.59 -11.15 -27.19
C GLY A 217 -18.58 -10.73 -28.67
N LYS A 218 -19.29 -9.65 -28.99
CA LYS A 218 -19.18 -8.99 -30.31
C LYS A 218 -17.78 -8.42 -30.51
N LYS A 219 -17.14 -8.64 -31.65
CA LYS A 219 -15.75 -8.26 -31.98
C LYS A 219 -15.37 -6.84 -31.56
N ASN A 220 -16.24 -5.86 -31.83
CA ASN A 220 -15.96 -4.44 -31.50
C ASN A 220 -15.93 -4.20 -29.97
N ARG A 221 -16.84 -4.83 -29.20
CA ARG A 221 -16.86 -4.74 -27.74
C ARG A 221 -15.64 -5.44 -27.14
N VAL A 222 -15.29 -6.61 -27.66
CA VAL A 222 -14.12 -7.38 -27.21
C VAL A 222 -12.83 -6.59 -27.45
N ASN A 223 -12.66 -5.99 -28.62
CA ASN A 223 -11.50 -5.16 -28.91
C ASN A 223 -11.40 -3.98 -27.91
N TRP A 224 -12.50 -3.29 -27.66
CA TRP A 224 -12.55 -2.21 -26.69
C TRP A 224 -12.14 -2.68 -25.27
N ILE A 225 -12.70 -3.82 -24.80
CA ILE A 225 -12.33 -4.40 -23.49
C ILE A 225 -10.84 -4.72 -23.44
N LEU A 226 -10.28 -5.32 -24.50
CA LEU A 226 -8.87 -5.66 -24.58
C LEU A 226 -7.98 -4.41 -24.59
N ASP A 227 -8.42 -3.32 -25.20
CA ASP A 227 -7.70 -2.03 -25.19
C ASP A 227 -7.71 -1.39 -23.81
N VAL A 228 -8.86 -1.41 -23.11
CA VAL A 228 -8.97 -0.99 -21.71
C VAL A 228 -8.05 -1.82 -20.81
N MET A 229 -8.03 -3.15 -20.97
CA MET A 229 -7.13 -4.02 -20.21
C MET A 229 -5.64 -3.74 -20.48
N ARG A 230 -5.27 -3.45 -21.74
CA ARG A 230 -3.89 -3.05 -22.07
C ARG A 230 -3.52 -1.73 -21.43
N LEU A 231 -4.41 -0.74 -21.51
CA LEU A 231 -4.24 0.57 -20.87
C LEU A 231 -4.07 0.38 -19.36
N SER A 232 -4.98 -0.33 -18.70
CA SER A 232 -4.91 -0.62 -17.27
C SER A 232 -3.58 -1.27 -16.89
N ASN A 233 -3.22 -2.36 -17.58
CA ASN A 233 -1.96 -3.05 -17.29
C ASN A 233 -0.73 -2.15 -17.46
N ARG A 234 -0.72 -1.27 -18.47
CA ARG A 234 0.38 -0.32 -18.70
C ARG A 234 0.42 0.73 -17.59
N THR A 235 -0.72 1.37 -17.30
CA THR A 235 -0.82 2.43 -16.28
C THR A 235 -0.43 1.92 -14.90
N PHE A 236 -0.98 0.80 -14.49
CA PHE A 236 -0.65 0.19 -13.20
C PHE A 236 0.83 -0.25 -13.13
N SER A 237 1.35 -0.94 -14.17
CA SER A 237 2.75 -1.38 -14.18
C SER A 237 3.72 -0.20 -14.11
N ASN A 238 3.43 0.87 -14.84
CA ASN A 238 4.27 2.08 -14.84
C ASN A 238 4.20 2.77 -13.47
N PHE A 239 3.01 2.87 -12.87
CA PHE A 239 2.82 3.47 -11.56
C PHE A 239 3.59 2.70 -10.47
N VAL A 240 3.41 1.37 -10.39
CA VAL A 240 4.11 0.54 -9.39
C VAL A 240 5.63 0.62 -9.56
N THR A 241 6.11 0.57 -10.82
CA THR A 241 7.56 0.70 -11.08
C THR A 241 8.08 2.08 -10.72
N GLY A 242 7.33 3.13 -11.07
CA GLY A 242 7.67 4.51 -10.74
C GLY A 242 7.71 4.74 -9.23
N GLN A 243 6.69 4.28 -8.51
CA GLN A 243 6.60 4.42 -7.05
C GLN A 243 7.74 3.70 -6.33
N PHE A 244 8.07 2.47 -6.77
CA PHE A 244 9.19 1.73 -6.20
C PHE A 244 10.53 2.44 -6.46
N LEU A 245 10.74 2.94 -7.67
CA LEU A 245 11.97 3.66 -8.02
C LEU A 245 12.09 4.98 -7.25
N GLU A 246 10.99 5.73 -7.13
CA GLU A 246 10.91 6.97 -6.36
C GLU A 246 11.25 6.71 -4.89
N ALA A 247 10.63 5.69 -4.25
CA ALA A 247 10.91 5.32 -2.87
C ALA A 247 12.40 4.98 -2.65
N CYS A 248 13.02 4.24 -3.56
CA CYS A 248 14.46 3.92 -3.49
C CYS A 248 15.34 5.16 -3.64
N ILE A 249 15.01 6.07 -4.57
CA ILE A 249 15.74 7.32 -4.76
C ILE A 249 15.62 8.19 -3.53
N LEU A 250 14.41 8.38 -3.01
CA LEU A 250 14.13 9.19 -1.83
C LEU A 250 14.90 8.68 -0.60
N GLY A 251 14.78 7.38 -0.29
CA GLY A 251 15.53 6.78 0.80
C GLY A 251 17.05 6.88 0.63
N GLY A 252 17.56 6.71 -0.59
CA GLY A 252 18.97 6.91 -0.92
C GLY A 252 19.43 8.35 -0.67
N MET A 253 18.61 9.33 -1.06
CA MET A 253 18.89 10.75 -0.80
C MET A 253 18.94 11.06 0.69
N PHE A 254 17.97 10.54 1.48
CA PHE A 254 17.98 10.70 2.93
C PHE A 254 19.20 10.06 3.56
N PHE A 255 19.55 8.84 3.14
CA PHE A 255 20.74 8.16 3.65
C PHE A 255 22.03 8.97 3.43
N VAL A 256 22.23 9.43 2.20
CA VAL A 256 23.41 10.21 1.84
C VAL A 256 23.45 11.54 2.59
N ALA A 257 22.34 12.29 2.58
CA ALA A 257 22.27 13.59 3.21
C ALA A 257 22.44 13.48 4.75
N MET A 258 21.72 12.57 5.41
CA MET A 258 21.87 12.36 6.85
C MET A 258 23.29 11.92 7.23
N SER A 259 23.95 11.10 6.40
CA SER A 259 25.33 10.66 6.63
C SER A 259 26.31 11.83 6.49
N ILE A 260 26.14 12.71 5.51
CA ILE A 260 26.98 13.90 5.32
C ILE A 260 26.85 14.87 6.50
N PHE A 261 25.63 15.12 6.97
CA PHE A 261 25.37 16.04 8.09
C PHE A 261 25.57 15.38 9.47
N GLY A 262 26.00 14.13 9.54
CA GLY A 262 26.23 13.40 10.79
C GLY A 262 24.99 13.28 11.66
N ILE A 263 23.80 13.16 11.02
CA ILE A 263 22.53 12.96 11.71
C ILE A 263 22.43 11.47 12.10
N PRO A 264 22.12 11.15 13.36
CA PRO A 264 22.08 9.77 13.83
C PRO A 264 20.95 8.97 13.15
N TYR A 265 21.06 7.64 13.16
CA TYR A 265 20.09 6.69 12.61
C TYR A 265 19.87 6.79 11.09
N ALA A 266 20.83 7.28 10.32
CA ALA A 266 20.71 7.50 8.89
C ALA A 266 20.19 6.25 8.14
N ILE A 267 20.72 5.05 8.43
CA ILE A 267 20.31 3.79 7.80
C ILE A 267 18.85 3.48 8.16
N VAL A 268 18.51 3.49 9.46
CA VAL A 268 17.18 3.11 9.95
C VAL A 268 16.11 4.03 9.39
N VAL A 269 16.32 5.35 9.51
CA VAL A 269 15.36 6.36 9.01
C VAL A 269 15.20 6.27 7.51
N SER A 270 16.28 6.09 6.77
CA SER A 270 16.22 5.96 5.30
C SER A 270 15.49 4.70 4.86
N VAL A 271 15.69 3.56 5.52
CA VAL A 271 14.96 2.33 5.23
C VAL A 271 13.47 2.47 5.55
N VAL A 272 13.12 3.14 6.68
CA VAL A 272 11.73 3.46 7.00
C VAL A 272 11.12 4.34 5.92
N ILE A 273 11.83 5.37 5.48
CA ILE A 273 11.38 6.25 4.40
C ILE A 273 11.15 5.46 3.10
N VAL A 274 12.05 4.57 2.70
CA VAL A 274 11.85 3.70 1.51
C VAL A 274 10.54 2.93 1.61
N VAL A 275 10.28 2.31 2.75
CA VAL A 275 9.09 1.48 2.94
C VAL A 275 7.82 2.31 3.01
N THR A 276 7.84 3.39 3.77
CA THR A 276 6.67 4.26 3.92
C THR A 276 6.38 5.06 2.66
N ALA A 277 7.39 5.49 1.90
CA ALA A 277 7.24 6.19 0.62
C ALA A 277 6.53 5.34 -0.46
N LEU A 278 6.41 4.02 -0.29
CA LEU A 278 5.53 3.22 -1.13
C LEU A 278 4.06 3.66 -1.04
N ILE A 279 3.67 4.38 0.02
CA ILE A 279 2.37 5.03 0.16
C ILE A 279 2.49 6.45 -0.43
N PRO A 280 1.90 6.73 -1.59
CA PRO A 280 2.08 8.01 -2.27
C PRO A 280 1.67 9.20 -1.39
N MET A 281 2.43 10.27 -1.43
CA MET A 281 2.24 11.54 -0.73
C MET A 281 2.34 11.46 0.81
N VAL A 282 1.80 10.42 1.43
CA VAL A 282 1.72 10.30 2.91
C VAL A 282 2.95 9.62 3.49
N GLY A 283 3.54 8.70 2.73
CA GLY A 283 4.60 7.83 3.21
C GLY A 283 5.86 8.54 3.70
N ALA A 284 6.33 9.52 2.94
CA ALA A 284 7.50 10.32 3.33
C ALA A 284 7.29 11.06 4.66
N PHE A 285 6.07 11.59 4.91
CA PHE A 285 5.74 12.25 6.17
C PHE A 285 5.70 11.28 7.35
N ILE A 286 5.17 10.06 7.14
CA ILE A 286 5.23 9.01 8.17
C ILE A 286 6.69 8.70 8.53
N GLY A 287 7.54 8.52 7.51
CA GLY A 287 8.98 8.33 7.71
C GLY A 287 9.66 9.49 8.41
N CYS A 288 9.26 10.73 8.10
CA CYS A 288 9.74 11.94 8.76
C CYS A 288 9.38 11.96 10.25
N ILE A 289 8.10 11.75 10.58
CA ILE A 289 7.64 11.72 11.98
C ILE A 289 8.43 10.67 12.77
N PHE A 290 8.57 9.47 12.21
CA PHE A 290 9.39 8.42 12.80
C PHE A 290 10.84 8.86 13.02
N GLY A 291 11.47 9.45 12.01
CA GLY A 291 12.84 9.95 12.08
C GLY A 291 13.00 11.05 13.12
N VAL A 292 12.07 12.02 13.17
CA VAL A 292 12.08 13.08 14.17
C VAL A 292 12.04 12.51 15.59
N ILE A 293 11.13 11.57 15.84
CA ILE A 293 11.02 10.93 17.15
C ILE A 293 12.34 10.25 17.53
N LEU A 294 12.89 9.40 16.65
CA LEU A 294 14.15 8.70 16.90
C LEU A 294 15.32 9.65 17.18
N ILE A 295 15.48 10.67 16.36
CA ILE A 295 16.61 11.60 16.44
C ILE A 295 16.47 12.52 17.66
N ALA A 296 15.25 12.98 17.96
CA ALA A 296 14.98 13.86 19.10
C ALA A 296 15.31 13.19 20.44
N MET A 297 15.16 11.87 20.53
CA MET A 297 15.51 11.10 21.72
C MET A 297 17.00 11.15 22.06
N VAL A 298 17.87 11.32 21.06
CA VAL A 298 19.31 11.41 21.24
C VAL A 298 19.77 12.87 21.29
N ASN A 299 19.30 13.68 20.36
CA ASN A 299 19.68 15.08 20.25
C ASN A 299 18.56 15.91 19.61
N PRO A 300 17.81 16.70 20.42
CA PRO A 300 16.71 17.54 19.91
C PRO A 300 17.15 18.54 18.83
N MET A 301 18.39 19.08 18.93
CA MET A 301 18.90 20.01 17.93
C MET A 301 19.15 19.32 16.58
N LYS A 302 19.64 18.09 16.59
CA LYS A 302 19.79 17.29 15.36
C LYS A 302 18.44 16.88 14.75
N ALA A 303 17.40 16.70 15.57
CA ALA A 303 16.04 16.48 15.07
C ALA A 303 15.50 17.72 14.34
N LEU A 304 15.77 18.92 14.83
CA LEU A 304 15.41 20.15 14.12
C LEU A 304 16.12 20.26 12.77
N TRP A 305 17.43 19.97 12.72
CA TRP A 305 18.19 19.92 11.47
C TRP A 305 17.65 18.85 10.51
N PHE A 306 17.21 17.71 11.03
CA PHE A 306 16.58 16.66 10.21
C PHE A 306 15.26 17.16 9.60
N VAL A 307 14.43 17.90 10.32
CA VAL A 307 13.18 18.48 9.77
C VAL A 307 13.50 19.46 8.64
N ILE A 308 14.50 20.32 8.82
CA ILE A 308 14.94 21.24 7.76
C ILE A 308 15.43 20.47 6.53
N LEU A 309 16.27 19.46 6.77
CA LEU A 309 16.76 18.56 5.71
C LEU A 309 15.59 17.88 4.98
N PHE A 310 14.61 17.36 5.73
CA PHE A 310 13.41 16.74 5.17
C PHE A 310 12.67 17.70 4.25
N LEU A 311 12.42 18.93 4.67
CA LEU A 311 11.72 19.93 3.86
C LEU A 311 12.47 20.23 2.55
N ILE A 312 13.80 20.34 2.60
CA ILE A 312 14.65 20.57 1.41
C ILE A 312 14.54 19.35 0.45
N LEU A 313 14.73 18.14 0.98
CA LEU A 313 14.70 16.93 0.16
C LEU A 313 13.29 16.70 -0.42
N GLN A 314 12.23 17.04 0.34
CA GLN A 314 10.86 16.94 -0.13
C GLN A 314 10.57 17.94 -1.28
N GLN A 315 11.17 19.13 -1.27
CA GLN A 315 11.09 20.07 -2.39
C GLN A 315 11.80 19.54 -3.64
N ILE A 316 12.96 18.91 -3.46
CA ILE A 316 13.68 18.27 -4.58
C ILE A 316 12.87 17.10 -5.13
N GLU A 317 12.32 16.27 -4.26
CA GLU A 317 11.46 15.14 -4.62
C GLU A 317 10.24 15.63 -5.42
N GLY A 318 9.45 16.54 -4.86
CA GLY A 318 8.20 17.00 -5.47
C GLY A 318 8.37 17.76 -6.78
N ASN A 319 9.45 18.54 -6.94
CA ASN A 319 9.67 19.37 -8.13
C ASN A 319 10.52 18.70 -9.21
N ILE A 320 11.40 17.77 -8.84
CA ILE A 320 12.38 17.19 -9.78
C ILE A 320 12.16 15.70 -9.98
N ILE A 321 12.07 14.93 -8.89
CA ILE A 321 12.07 13.46 -8.94
C ILE A 321 10.69 12.94 -9.30
N TYR A 322 9.68 13.33 -8.53
CA TYR A 322 8.31 12.84 -8.72
C TYR A 322 7.77 13.07 -10.13
N PRO A 323 7.90 14.27 -10.75
CA PRO A 323 7.43 14.49 -12.12
C PRO A 323 8.13 13.60 -13.15
N ARG A 324 9.43 13.32 -12.96
CA ARG A 324 10.21 12.50 -13.90
C ARG A 324 9.99 11.00 -13.74
N VAL A 325 9.78 10.54 -12.52
CA VAL A 325 9.72 9.10 -12.18
C VAL A 325 8.29 8.59 -12.19
N VAL A 326 7.38 9.31 -11.57
CA VAL A 326 5.98 8.89 -11.38
C VAL A 326 5.02 9.71 -12.24
N GLY A 327 5.18 11.03 -12.31
CA GLY A 327 4.22 11.97 -12.89
C GLY A 327 3.82 11.67 -14.33
N ASN A 328 4.79 11.35 -15.19
CA ASN A 328 4.54 10.98 -16.60
C ASN A 328 3.88 9.58 -16.75
N SER A 329 3.90 8.77 -15.70
CA SER A 329 3.42 7.38 -15.74
C SER A 329 1.92 7.27 -15.54
N VAL A 330 1.29 8.24 -14.88
CA VAL A 330 -0.12 8.19 -14.47
C VAL A 330 -1.00 9.12 -15.31
N GLY A 331 -0.47 10.26 -15.78
CA GLY A 331 -1.21 11.22 -16.62
C GLY A 331 -2.48 11.77 -15.96
N LEU A 332 -2.54 11.78 -14.62
CA LEU A 332 -3.67 12.23 -13.83
C LEU A 332 -3.34 13.59 -13.19
N PRO A 333 -4.19 14.61 -13.32
CA PRO A 333 -4.03 15.87 -12.59
C PRO A 333 -3.97 15.66 -11.07
N ALA A 334 -3.16 16.45 -10.36
CA ALA A 334 -2.88 16.29 -8.93
C ALA A 334 -4.14 16.24 -8.05
N ILE A 335 -5.18 17.02 -8.40
CA ILE A 335 -6.46 16.99 -7.68
C ILE A 335 -7.11 15.61 -7.69
N TRP A 336 -7.07 14.91 -8.82
CA TRP A 336 -7.64 13.57 -8.94
C TRP A 336 -6.78 12.51 -8.24
N VAL A 337 -5.47 12.75 -8.11
CA VAL A 337 -4.59 11.91 -7.29
C VAL A 337 -5.01 12.01 -5.82
N LEU A 338 -5.24 13.23 -5.32
CA LEU A 338 -5.71 13.44 -3.94
C LEU A 338 -7.06 12.75 -3.69
N VAL A 339 -8.02 12.91 -4.62
CA VAL A 339 -9.32 12.22 -4.55
C VAL A 339 -9.15 10.70 -4.52
N ALA A 340 -8.29 10.15 -5.39
CA ALA A 340 -8.03 8.72 -5.45
C ALA A 340 -7.42 8.18 -4.15
N ILE A 341 -6.46 8.88 -3.56
CA ILE A 341 -5.84 8.51 -2.27
C ILE A 341 -6.87 8.53 -1.15
N THR A 342 -7.69 9.59 -1.08
CA THR A 342 -8.70 9.72 -0.02
C THR A 342 -9.76 8.64 -0.11
N LEU A 343 -10.31 8.40 -1.30
CA LEU A 343 -11.31 7.35 -1.52
C LEU A 343 -10.72 5.95 -1.29
N GLY A 344 -9.54 5.69 -1.86
CA GLY A 344 -8.85 4.42 -1.70
C GLY A 344 -8.49 4.13 -0.25
N GLY A 345 -7.99 5.14 0.47
CA GLY A 345 -7.65 5.04 1.89
C GLY A 345 -8.84 4.68 2.76
N ASN A 346 -9.99 5.33 2.53
CA ASN A 346 -11.22 5.04 3.28
C ASN A 346 -11.82 3.66 2.96
N MET A 347 -11.66 3.16 1.73
CA MET A 347 -12.26 1.88 1.31
C MET A 347 -11.41 0.66 1.65
N MET A 348 -10.09 0.74 1.47
CA MET A 348 -9.18 -0.41 1.55
C MET A 348 -7.87 -0.08 2.28
N GLY A 349 -7.79 1.03 3.00
CA GLY A 349 -6.58 1.46 3.69
C GLY A 349 -5.41 1.71 2.73
N VAL A 350 -4.20 1.36 3.15
CA VAL A 350 -2.96 1.58 2.38
C VAL A 350 -3.01 0.92 0.99
N VAL A 351 -3.57 -0.30 0.91
CA VAL A 351 -3.72 -1.01 -0.38
C VAL A 351 -4.61 -0.23 -1.32
N GLY A 352 -5.69 0.35 -0.81
CA GLY A 352 -6.59 1.22 -1.58
C GLY A 352 -5.89 2.47 -2.09
N MET A 353 -5.07 3.14 -1.28
CA MET A 353 -4.30 4.33 -1.71
C MET A 353 -3.44 4.01 -2.94
N ILE A 354 -2.77 2.86 -2.93
CA ILE A 354 -1.90 2.43 -4.04
C ILE A 354 -2.70 2.03 -5.29
N LEU A 355 -3.85 1.35 -5.12
CA LEU A 355 -4.62 0.84 -6.25
C LEU A 355 -5.51 1.90 -6.90
N PHE A 356 -6.05 2.85 -6.14
CA PHE A 356 -7.02 3.82 -6.65
C PHE A 356 -6.39 4.88 -7.55
N ILE A 357 -5.11 5.22 -7.37
CA ILE A 357 -4.42 6.19 -8.25
C ILE A 357 -4.39 5.69 -9.71
N PRO A 358 -3.83 4.51 -10.02
CA PRO A 358 -3.85 4.03 -11.40
C PRO A 358 -5.26 3.68 -11.89
N LEU A 359 -6.17 3.29 -11.01
CA LEU A 359 -7.58 3.07 -11.37
C LEU A 359 -8.24 4.39 -11.83
N ALA A 360 -8.08 5.45 -11.06
CA ALA A 360 -8.57 6.78 -11.42
C ALA A 360 -7.95 7.28 -12.74
N SER A 361 -6.66 7.03 -12.96
CA SER A 361 -5.98 7.36 -14.20
C SER A 361 -6.57 6.64 -15.42
N VAL A 362 -6.86 5.36 -15.29
CA VAL A 362 -7.50 4.58 -16.36
C VAL A 362 -8.90 5.13 -16.65
N ILE A 363 -9.70 5.37 -15.61
CA ILE A 363 -11.05 5.94 -15.74
C ILE A 363 -10.99 7.31 -16.41
N TYR A 364 -10.10 8.18 -15.94
CA TYR A 364 -9.90 9.53 -16.50
C TYR A 364 -9.53 9.48 -17.98
N THR A 365 -8.61 8.60 -18.36
CA THR A 365 -8.18 8.42 -19.76
C THR A 365 -9.32 7.92 -20.64
N ILE A 366 -10.12 6.96 -20.17
CA ILE A 366 -11.26 6.41 -20.93
C ILE A 366 -12.35 7.47 -21.09
N LEU A 367 -12.68 8.18 -20.01
CA LEU A 367 -13.66 9.27 -20.04
C LEU A 367 -13.20 10.40 -20.96
N GLY A 368 -11.94 10.81 -20.86
CA GLY A 368 -11.37 11.84 -21.71
C GLY A 368 -11.47 11.49 -23.21
N LYS A 369 -11.13 10.24 -23.57
CA LYS A 369 -11.30 9.76 -24.95
C LYS A 369 -12.77 9.79 -25.38
N ALA A 370 -13.67 9.28 -24.56
CA ALA A 370 -15.09 9.21 -24.89
C ALA A 370 -15.71 10.62 -25.04
N VAL A 371 -15.32 11.57 -24.20
CA VAL A 371 -15.75 12.96 -24.28
C VAL A 371 -15.21 13.63 -25.53
N ASN A 372 -13.89 13.54 -25.77
CA ASN A 372 -13.25 14.14 -26.94
C ASN A 372 -13.82 13.62 -28.26
N ASP A 373 -14.08 12.31 -28.33
CA ASP A 373 -14.69 11.70 -29.52
C ASP A 373 -16.12 12.23 -29.75
N ARG A 374 -16.91 12.45 -28.68
CA ARG A 374 -18.26 13.01 -28.79
C ARG A 374 -18.25 14.50 -29.18
N VAL A 375 -17.33 15.29 -28.60
CA VAL A 375 -17.16 16.72 -28.92
C VAL A 375 -16.74 16.88 -30.38
N ARG A 376 -15.77 16.06 -30.82
CA ARG A 376 -15.32 16.06 -32.24
C ARG A 376 -16.46 15.69 -33.21
N LYS A 377 -17.29 14.70 -32.86
CA LYS A 377 -18.46 14.33 -33.68
C LYS A 377 -19.52 15.44 -33.77
N LYS A 378 -19.60 16.31 -32.76
CA LYS A 378 -20.50 17.47 -32.75
C LYS A 378 -19.91 18.71 -33.42
N GLY A 379 -18.67 18.65 -33.89
CA GLY A 379 -17.98 19.78 -34.53
C GLY A 379 -17.70 20.96 -33.60
N ILE A 380 -17.80 20.76 -32.27
CA ILE A 380 -17.61 21.81 -31.27
C ILE A 380 -16.11 21.93 -30.97
N LYS A 381 -15.54 23.13 -31.13
CA LYS A 381 -14.20 23.47 -30.62
C LYS A 381 -14.39 23.99 -29.19
N VAL A 382 -13.89 23.26 -28.22
CA VAL A 382 -13.78 23.71 -26.82
C VAL A 382 -12.33 24.18 -26.69
N GLU A 383 -12.16 25.45 -26.33
CA GLU A 383 -10.85 26.07 -26.05
C GLU A 383 -10.26 25.52 -24.73
#